data_2410df7790bb02adad76c06315ea35e8
#
_entry.id   2410df7790bb02adad76c06315ea35e8
#
_cell.length_a   1.000
_cell.length_b   1.000
_cell.length_c   1.000
_cell.angle_alpha   90.00
_cell.angle_beta   90.00
_cell.angle_gamma   90.00
#
_symmetry.space_group_name_H-M   'P 1'
#
loop_
_entity.id
_entity.type
_entity.pdbx_description
1 polymer ?
#
loop_
_entity_poly.entity_id
_entity_poly.type
_entity_poly.pdbx_seq_one_letter_code
_entity_poly.pdbx_strand_id
1 'polypeptide(L)'
;LINNTKGDNLTGDRSVERLSPKMNEAWLDENYKVYNYRPQPAGTIRVNYYRTDGNYDKKSLWYWGDVKNPSSGEWPDGTDFTATGKYGRYIDIPLNEAAREFGFLLLDESKKGDDVKIRKEDYKFTDLKNHSQIFLKDDDETIYTNPYYVHDIRMTGAQHVAKSRIESSF
;
A
#
# COMPACT_ATOMS: atom_id res chain seq x y z
N LEU A 1 -23.79 -7.68 -0.86
CA LEU A 1 -25.15 -7.18 -0.86
C LEU A 1 -25.53 -6.68 0.51
N ILE A 2 -26.02 -5.49 0.60
CA ILE A 2 -26.47 -4.91 1.86
C ILE A 2 -27.93 -4.55 1.74
N ASN A 3 -28.74 -5.10 2.64
CA ASN A 3 -30.17 -4.88 2.62
C ASN A 3 -30.60 -4.08 3.86
N ASN A 4 -31.69 -3.36 3.72
CA ASN A 4 -32.31 -2.74 4.89
C ASN A 4 -33.14 -3.77 5.63
N THR A 5 -33.80 -3.38 6.69
CA THR A 5 -34.63 -4.30 7.51
C THR A 5 -35.83 -4.83 6.74
N LYS A 6 -36.16 -4.27 5.60
CA LYS A 6 -37.26 -4.73 4.77
C LYS A 6 -36.78 -5.65 3.64
N GLY A 7 -35.46 -5.85 3.53
CA GLY A 7 -34.90 -6.70 2.49
C GLY A 7 -34.56 -5.98 1.21
N ASP A 8 -34.71 -4.66 1.15
CA ASP A 8 -34.34 -3.93 -0.07
C ASP A 8 -32.83 -3.88 -0.22
N ASN A 9 -32.34 -4.13 -1.42
CA ASN A 9 -30.91 -4.06 -1.69
C ASN A 9 -30.47 -2.61 -1.80
N LEU A 10 -29.62 -2.19 -0.87
CA LEU A 10 -29.15 -0.81 -0.80
C LEU A 10 -27.93 -0.53 -1.65
N THR A 11 -27.20 -1.55 -2.08
CA THR A 11 -25.92 -1.33 -2.71
C THR A 11 -25.76 -1.96 -4.09
N GLY A 12 -26.67 -2.85 -4.47
CA GLY A 12 -26.42 -3.75 -5.58
C GLY A 12 -25.35 -4.77 -5.18
N ASP A 13 -24.98 -5.59 -6.11
CA ASP A 13 -23.97 -6.60 -5.83
C ASP A 13 -22.59 -5.95 -5.74
N ARG A 14 -21.83 -6.40 -4.79
CA ARG A 14 -20.43 -5.96 -4.62
C ARG A 14 -19.55 -7.21 -4.64
N SER A 15 -18.38 -7.08 -5.20
CA SER A 15 -17.44 -8.19 -5.24
C SER A 15 -16.16 -7.79 -4.52
N VAL A 16 -15.50 -8.79 -3.96
CA VAL A 16 -14.21 -8.60 -3.30
C VAL A 16 -13.17 -9.33 -4.14
N GLU A 17 -12.14 -8.59 -4.52
CA GLU A 17 -11.14 -9.13 -5.40
C GLU A 17 -10.07 -9.86 -4.60
N ARG A 18 -9.72 -11.04 -5.03
CA ARG A 18 -8.52 -11.73 -4.52
C ARG A 18 -8.52 -11.99 -3.02
N LEU A 19 -9.53 -12.69 -2.54
CA LEU A 19 -9.50 -13.17 -1.17
C LEU A 19 -8.79 -14.52 -1.10
N SER A 20 -8.16 -14.78 0.02
CA SER A 20 -7.48 -16.03 0.30
C SER A 20 -7.50 -16.28 1.80
N PRO A 21 -7.07 -17.45 2.28
CA PRO A 21 -7.04 -17.69 3.73
C PRO A 21 -6.20 -16.69 4.52
N LYS A 22 -5.16 -16.12 3.90
CA LYS A 22 -4.33 -15.13 4.56
C LYS A 22 -4.86 -13.72 4.38
N MET A 23 -5.44 -13.43 3.24
CA MET A 23 -5.93 -12.09 2.90
C MET A 23 -7.43 -12.20 2.69
N ASN A 24 -8.16 -12.35 3.79
CA ASN A 24 -9.59 -12.64 3.74
C ASN A 24 -10.46 -11.52 4.32
N GLU A 25 -9.94 -10.30 4.34
CA GLU A 25 -10.71 -9.17 4.85
C GLU A 25 -11.45 -8.47 3.74
N ALA A 26 -12.65 -8.05 4.04
CA ALA A 26 -13.43 -7.19 3.17
C ALA A 26 -14.07 -6.12 4.04
N TRP A 27 -13.87 -4.88 3.68
CA TRP A 27 -14.34 -3.72 4.43
C TRP A 27 -15.22 -2.86 3.55
N LEU A 28 -16.22 -2.23 4.14
CA LEU A 28 -17.07 -1.28 3.43
C LEU A 28 -16.93 0.07 4.08
N ASP A 29 -16.84 1.11 3.30
CA ASP A 29 -16.89 2.46 3.83
C ASP A 29 -18.35 2.97 3.88
N GLU A 30 -18.53 4.20 4.30
CA GLU A 30 -19.87 4.78 4.43
C GLU A 30 -20.58 4.93 3.08
N ASN A 31 -19.85 4.83 1.98
CA ASN A 31 -20.44 4.90 0.64
C ASN A 31 -20.57 3.50 0.03
N TYR A 32 -20.43 2.46 0.86
CA TYR A 32 -20.52 1.05 0.46
C TYR A 32 -19.44 0.63 -0.56
N LYS A 33 -18.33 1.33 -0.58
CA LYS A 33 -17.20 0.93 -1.41
C LYS A 33 -16.45 -0.19 -0.71
N VAL A 34 -16.04 -1.21 -1.46
CA VAL A 34 -15.40 -2.41 -0.92
C VAL A 34 -13.88 -2.29 -0.99
N TYR A 35 -13.22 -2.68 0.11
CA TYR A 35 -11.76 -2.70 0.19
C TYR A 35 -11.28 -4.04 0.72
N ASN A 36 -10.09 -4.45 0.30
CA ASN A 36 -9.43 -5.66 0.81
C ASN A 36 -8.59 -5.37 2.06
N TYR A 37 -8.70 -4.19 2.61
CA TYR A 37 -8.01 -3.76 3.81
C TYR A 37 -8.91 -2.79 4.57
N ARG A 38 -8.60 -2.55 5.83
CA ARG A 38 -9.35 -1.57 6.61
C ARG A 38 -8.95 -0.16 6.17
N PRO A 39 -9.87 0.64 5.65
CA PRO A 39 -9.53 1.99 5.22
C PRO A 39 -9.04 2.85 6.39
N GLN A 40 -8.08 3.71 6.10
CA GLN A 40 -7.61 4.68 7.08
C GLN A 40 -8.59 5.85 7.17
N PRO A 41 -8.56 6.61 8.27
CA PRO A 41 -9.38 7.81 8.36
C PRO A 41 -9.10 8.76 7.20
N ALA A 42 -10.09 9.56 6.82
CA ALA A 42 -9.93 10.54 5.76
C ALA A 42 -8.77 11.47 6.07
N GLY A 43 -8.03 11.83 5.04
CA GLY A 43 -6.89 12.74 5.19
C GLY A 43 -5.58 12.05 5.58
N THR A 44 -5.52 10.73 5.49
CA THR A 44 -4.30 9.98 5.78
C THR A 44 -4.10 8.90 4.74
N ILE A 45 -2.86 8.69 4.31
CA ILE A 45 -2.47 7.55 3.49
C ILE A 45 -1.48 6.73 4.30
N ARG A 46 -1.69 5.42 4.36
CA ARG A 46 -0.73 4.51 4.99
C ARG A 46 0.13 3.86 3.92
N VAL A 47 1.43 4.01 4.06
CA VAL A 47 2.40 3.34 3.19
C VAL A 47 2.92 2.13 3.93
N ASN A 48 2.59 0.95 3.46
CA ASN A 48 3.06 -0.31 4.03
C ASN A 48 4.24 -0.81 3.20
N TYR A 49 5.27 -1.27 3.88
CA TYR A 49 6.45 -1.83 3.22
C TYR A 49 6.72 -3.20 3.81
N TYR A 50 6.66 -4.21 2.97
CA TYR A 50 6.93 -5.59 3.36
C TYR A 50 8.30 -6.00 2.87
N ARG A 51 9.10 -6.51 3.79
CA ARG A 51 10.41 -7.06 3.43
C ARG A 51 10.44 -8.53 3.81
N THR A 52 10.82 -9.34 2.84
CA THR A 52 10.86 -10.79 3.03
C THR A 52 11.90 -11.21 4.05
N ASP A 53 12.99 -10.43 4.20
CA ASP A 53 14.02 -10.71 5.18
C ASP A 53 13.71 -10.13 6.57
N GLY A 54 12.64 -9.35 6.68
CA GLY A 54 12.27 -8.74 7.95
C GLY A 54 13.22 -7.64 8.43
N ASN A 55 14.18 -7.24 7.62
CA ASN A 55 15.19 -6.27 8.04
C ASN A 55 14.81 -4.87 7.57
N TYR A 56 14.36 -4.04 8.51
CA TYR A 56 13.97 -2.66 8.23
C TYR A 56 15.01 -1.65 8.73
N ASP A 57 16.17 -2.13 9.19
CA ASP A 57 17.20 -1.24 9.68
C ASP A 57 17.66 -0.29 8.56
N LYS A 58 17.74 0.98 8.87
CA LYS A 58 18.13 2.03 7.92
C LYS A 58 17.21 2.12 6.70
N LYS A 59 15.99 1.60 6.78
CA LYS A 59 15.03 1.74 5.70
C LYS A 59 14.08 2.87 6.04
N SER A 60 13.95 3.83 5.12
CA SER A 60 13.15 5.03 5.36
C SER A 60 12.39 5.45 4.11
N LEU A 61 11.52 6.44 4.28
CA LEU A 61 10.71 6.98 3.22
C LEU A 61 10.95 8.48 3.12
N TRP A 62 11.26 8.95 1.94
CA TRP A 62 11.35 10.38 1.65
C TRP A 62 10.16 10.73 0.78
N TYR A 63 9.30 11.64 1.21
CA TYR A 63 8.05 11.91 0.51
C TYR A 63 7.74 13.40 0.38
N TRP A 64 6.94 13.73 -0.64
CA TRP A 64 6.59 15.10 -0.99
C TRP A 64 5.24 15.11 -1.72
N GLY A 65 4.76 16.29 -2.10
CA GLY A 65 3.51 16.44 -2.84
C GLY A 65 2.39 16.94 -1.92
N ASP A 66 1.19 16.41 -2.11
CA ASP A 66 0.02 16.89 -1.40
C ASP A 66 -0.06 16.35 0.03
N VAL A 67 1.01 16.49 0.76
CA VAL A 67 1.17 16.00 2.14
C VAL A 67 1.39 17.18 3.08
N LYS A 68 0.96 17.04 4.33
CA LYS A 68 1.07 18.17 5.27
C LYS A 68 2.49 18.43 5.70
N ASN A 69 3.29 17.40 5.85
CA ASN A 69 4.65 17.54 6.33
C ASN A 69 5.60 16.79 5.42
N PRO A 70 5.94 17.37 4.25
CA PRO A 70 6.87 16.70 3.34
C PRO A 70 8.23 16.56 3.98
N SER A 71 8.99 15.58 3.54
CA SER A 71 10.35 15.37 4.01
C SER A 71 11.18 16.61 3.73
N SER A 72 11.86 17.13 4.75
CA SER A 72 12.58 18.38 4.62
C SER A 72 13.89 18.39 5.41
N GLY A 73 14.24 17.26 5.99
CA GLY A 73 15.50 17.17 6.73
C GLY A 73 16.69 17.15 5.80
N GLU A 74 17.80 16.68 6.33
CA GLU A 74 19.01 16.60 5.53
C GLU A 74 18.98 15.30 4.72
N TRP A 75 19.12 15.41 3.43
CA TRP A 75 19.12 14.26 2.55
C TRP A 75 20.30 13.33 2.88
N PRO A 76 20.14 12.03 2.99
CA PRO A 76 18.93 11.25 2.68
C PRO A 76 18.14 10.81 3.94
N ASP A 77 18.15 11.59 4.98
CA ASP A 77 17.54 11.24 6.26
C ASP A 77 16.02 11.30 6.16
N GLY A 78 15.41 10.19 5.80
CA GLY A 78 13.96 10.07 5.63
C GLY A 78 13.25 9.68 6.91
N THR A 79 11.96 9.36 6.79
CA THR A 79 11.17 8.87 7.91
C THR A 79 11.31 7.36 8.01
N ASP A 80 11.75 6.88 9.17
CA ASP A 80 11.98 5.45 9.37
C ASP A 80 10.68 4.66 9.44
N PHE A 81 10.73 3.43 8.95
CA PHE A 81 9.62 2.49 9.09
C PHE A 81 9.70 1.83 10.47
N THR A 82 9.05 2.43 11.47
CA THR A 82 9.13 1.93 12.84
C THR A 82 7.88 1.21 13.31
N ALA A 83 6.71 1.56 12.80
CA ALA A 83 5.46 0.94 13.22
C ALA A 83 5.25 -0.39 12.49
N THR A 84 4.87 -1.42 13.23
CA THR A 84 4.62 -2.74 12.67
C THR A 84 3.13 -2.98 12.56
N GLY A 85 2.69 -3.47 11.42
CA GLY A 85 1.29 -3.77 11.18
C GLY A 85 1.11 -5.11 10.49
N LYS A 86 -0.11 -5.34 10.02
CA LYS A 86 -0.47 -6.59 9.37
C LYS A 86 0.29 -6.81 8.06
N TYR A 87 0.67 -5.73 7.40
CA TYR A 87 1.25 -5.80 6.05
C TYR A 87 2.71 -5.36 6.02
N GLY A 88 3.44 -5.61 7.08
CA GLY A 88 4.84 -5.21 7.22
C GLY A 88 4.94 -3.99 8.12
N ARG A 89 5.96 -3.18 7.93
CA ARG A 89 6.05 -1.92 8.66
C ARG A 89 5.41 -0.81 7.84
N TYR A 90 4.97 0.23 8.51
CA TYR A 90 4.23 1.28 7.83
C TYR A 90 4.54 2.68 8.36
N ILE A 91 4.18 3.65 7.54
CA ILE A 91 4.22 5.07 7.89
C ILE A 91 2.86 5.64 7.50
N ASP A 92 2.24 6.38 8.42
CA ASP A 92 1.00 7.11 8.15
C ASP A 92 1.36 8.55 7.79
N ILE A 93 0.92 8.99 6.63
CA ILE A 93 1.23 10.31 6.12
C ILE A 93 -0.03 11.16 6.09
N PRO A 94 -0.09 12.24 6.87
CA PRO A 94 -1.22 13.16 6.78
C PRO A 94 -1.21 13.89 5.45
N LEU A 95 -2.38 13.96 4.82
CA LEU A 95 -2.55 14.57 3.51
C LEU A 95 -3.13 15.98 3.63
N ASN A 96 -2.83 16.82 2.66
CA ASN A 96 -3.49 18.10 2.54
C ASN A 96 -4.95 17.90 2.17
N GLU A 97 -5.78 18.91 2.43
CA GLU A 97 -7.15 18.86 2.04
C GLU A 97 -7.24 18.72 0.54
N ALA A 98 -8.11 17.88 0.06
CA ALA A 98 -8.29 17.61 -1.37
C ALA A 98 -7.01 17.13 -2.07
N ALA A 99 -6.17 16.39 -1.36
CA ALA A 99 -4.94 15.84 -1.93
C ALA A 99 -5.24 14.95 -3.14
N ARG A 100 -4.42 15.07 -4.17
CA ARG A 100 -4.56 14.28 -5.39
C ARG A 100 -3.43 13.30 -5.59
N GLU A 101 -2.22 13.69 -5.22
CA GLU A 101 -1.07 12.84 -5.48
C GLU A 101 0.05 13.11 -4.49
N PHE A 102 0.90 12.14 -4.30
CA PHE A 102 2.16 12.36 -3.60
C PHE A 102 3.24 11.51 -4.25
N GLY A 103 4.47 11.95 -4.09
CA GLY A 103 5.63 11.22 -4.56
C GLY A 103 6.46 10.75 -3.40
N PHE A 104 7.25 9.71 -3.61
CA PHE A 104 8.16 9.25 -2.56
C PHE A 104 9.31 8.43 -3.12
N LEU A 105 10.32 8.25 -2.28
CA LEU A 105 11.44 7.37 -2.52
C LEU A 105 11.56 6.42 -1.33
N LEU A 106 11.85 5.16 -1.63
CA LEU A 106 12.26 4.21 -0.61
C LEU A 106 13.78 4.28 -0.50
N LEU A 107 14.29 4.41 0.70
CA LEU A 107 15.70 4.61 0.93
C LEU A 107 16.30 3.49 1.77
N ASP A 108 17.55 3.19 1.47
CA ASP A 108 18.42 2.36 2.30
C ASP A 108 19.58 3.25 2.75
N GLU A 109 19.45 3.82 3.93
CA GLU A 109 20.42 4.79 4.44
C GLU A 109 21.75 4.17 4.86
N SER A 110 21.88 2.86 4.74
CA SER A 110 23.17 2.20 4.92
C SER A 110 24.06 2.36 3.69
N LYS A 111 23.47 2.81 2.59
CA LYS A 111 24.19 3.01 1.32
C LYS A 111 24.53 4.48 1.14
N LYS A 112 25.30 4.80 0.09
CA LYS A 112 25.72 6.16 -0.16
C LYS A 112 25.48 6.53 -1.61
N GLY A 113 25.45 7.83 -1.87
CA GLY A 113 25.25 8.35 -3.21
C GLY A 113 23.91 7.90 -3.78
N ASP A 114 23.87 7.57 -5.05
CA ASP A 114 22.65 7.15 -5.68
C ASP A 114 22.17 5.78 -5.21
N ASP A 115 23.04 4.99 -4.60
CA ASP A 115 22.67 3.66 -4.11
C ASP A 115 21.77 3.71 -2.88
N VAL A 116 21.61 4.89 -2.27
CA VAL A 116 20.67 5.06 -1.17
C VAL A 116 19.24 4.84 -1.65
N LYS A 117 18.96 5.11 -2.92
CA LYS A 117 17.63 4.89 -3.45
C LYS A 117 17.45 3.41 -3.77
N ILE A 118 16.50 2.78 -3.14
CA ILE A 118 16.18 1.37 -3.41
C ILE A 118 15.68 1.23 -4.84
N ARG A 119 14.91 2.21 -5.31
CA ARG A 119 14.53 2.31 -6.71
C ARG A 119 15.01 3.66 -7.22
N LYS A 120 15.57 3.67 -8.41
CA LYS A 120 16.17 4.92 -8.93
C LYS A 120 15.12 5.97 -9.30
N GLU A 121 14.04 5.53 -9.91
CA GLU A 121 12.97 6.43 -10.30
C GLU A 121 12.06 6.73 -9.10
N ASP A 122 11.48 7.90 -9.12
CA ASP A 122 10.55 8.29 -8.08
C ASP A 122 9.28 7.45 -8.17
N TYR A 123 8.73 7.13 -7.01
CA TYR A 123 7.38 6.59 -6.96
C TYR A 123 6.39 7.75 -6.96
N LYS A 124 5.26 7.56 -7.62
CA LYS A 124 4.20 8.54 -7.62
C LYS A 124 2.86 7.83 -7.49
N PHE A 125 2.06 8.25 -6.52
CA PHE A 125 0.75 7.67 -6.32
C PHE A 125 -0.32 8.75 -6.50
N THR A 126 -1.29 8.49 -7.39
CA THR A 126 -2.28 9.48 -7.78
C THR A 126 -3.71 9.10 -7.41
N ASP A 127 -3.93 7.89 -6.92
CA ASP A 127 -5.29 7.42 -6.63
C ASP A 127 -5.66 7.58 -5.15
N LEU A 128 -5.35 8.74 -4.59
CA LEU A 128 -5.62 9.04 -3.19
C LEU A 128 -7.12 9.11 -2.90
N LYS A 129 -7.92 9.38 -3.93
CA LYS A 129 -9.35 9.45 -3.77
C LYS A 129 -9.94 8.08 -3.45
N ASN A 130 -9.38 7.03 -4.01
CA ASN A 130 -9.93 5.69 -3.91
C ASN A 130 -9.23 4.79 -2.94
N HIS A 131 -8.02 5.12 -2.51
CA HIS A 131 -7.23 4.26 -1.64
C HIS A 131 -6.54 5.03 -0.54
N SER A 132 -6.67 4.53 0.69
CA SER A 132 -6.02 5.11 1.87
C SER A 132 -4.85 4.26 2.36
N GLN A 133 -4.54 3.18 1.67
CA GLN A 133 -3.35 2.38 1.93
C GLN A 133 -2.73 1.95 0.61
N ILE A 134 -1.40 1.94 0.56
CA ILE A 134 -0.65 1.33 -0.52
C ILE A 134 0.32 0.33 0.07
N PHE A 135 0.72 -0.64 -0.75
CA PHE A 135 1.49 -1.79 -0.30
C PHE A 135 2.70 -1.97 -1.20
N LEU A 136 3.88 -1.91 -0.60
CA LEU A 136 5.15 -2.04 -1.29
C LEU A 136 5.84 -3.31 -0.82
N LYS A 137 6.70 -3.84 -1.65
CA LYS A 137 7.43 -5.05 -1.34
C LYS A 137 8.88 -4.90 -1.79
N ASP A 138 9.81 -5.49 -1.05
CA ASP A 138 11.19 -5.53 -1.50
C ASP A 138 11.30 -6.33 -2.81
N ASP A 139 12.21 -5.93 -3.64
CA ASP A 139 12.45 -6.52 -4.97
C ASP A 139 11.28 -6.36 -5.95
N ASP A 140 10.34 -5.46 -5.67
CA ASP A 140 9.22 -5.21 -6.56
C ASP A 140 8.95 -3.72 -6.60
N GLU A 141 9.02 -3.12 -7.77
CA GLU A 141 8.87 -1.67 -7.92
C GLU A 141 7.43 -1.21 -8.09
N THR A 142 6.48 -2.12 -7.99
CA THR A 142 5.07 -1.81 -8.18
C THR A 142 4.45 -1.24 -6.90
N ILE A 143 3.59 -0.26 -7.06
CA ILE A 143 2.74 0.21 -5.96
C ILE A 143 1.43 -0.59 -6.05
N TYR A 144 1.18 -1.40 -5.04
CA TYR A 144 -0.05 -2.21 -4.99
C TYR A 144 -1.09 -1.52 -4.12
N THR A 145 -2.34 -1.66 -4.50
CA THR A 145 -3.48 -1.18 -3.70
C THR A 145 -4.31 -2.33 -3.13
N ASN A 146 -3.90 -3.56 -3.38
CA ASN A 146 -4.51 -4.75 -2.79
C ASN A 146 -3.40 -5.57 -2.14
N PRO A 147 -3.46 -5.81 -0.81
CA PRO A 147 -2.40 -6.52 -0.10
C PRO A 147 -2.23 -7.97 -0.54
N TYR A 148 -3.21 -8.55 -1.22
CA TYR A 148 -3.09 -9.91 -1.74
C TYR A 148 -1.82 -10.07 -2.59
N TYR A 149 -1.55 -9.09 -3.44
CA TYR A 149 -0.42 -9.21 -4.37
C TYR A 149 0.95 -9.10 -3.70
N VAL A 150 0.97 -8.69 -2.45
CA VAL A 150 2.21 -8.60 -1.68
C VAL A 150 2.37 -9.78 -0.74
N HIS A 151 1.27 -10.22 -0.14
CA HIS A 151 1.34 -11.13 1.00
C HIS A 151 0.83 -12.54 0.74
N ASP A 152 0.09 -12.77 -0.34
CA ASP A 152 -0.49 -14.08 -0.59
C ASP A 152 -0.39 -14.50 -2.05
N ILE A 153 0.69 -14.11 -2.69
CA ILE A 153 0.93 -14.57 -4.02
C ILE A 153 1.52 -15.93 -3.92
N ARG A 154 0.91 -16.89 -4.61
CA ARG A 154 1.40 -18.15 -4.56
C ARG A 154 2.43 -18.40 -5.55
N MET A 155 3.08 -17.55 -6.07
CA MET A 155 3.98 -17.71 -6.96
C MET A 155 5.06 -18.38 -6.51
N THR A 156 5.48 -19.22 -7.04
CA THR A 156 6.47 -19.80 -6.62
C THR A 156 7.35 -19.61 -7.60
N GLY A 157 8.06 -19.17 -7.41
CA GLY A 157 8.85 -18.98 -8.23
C GLY A 157 8.56 -19.39 -9.42
N ALA A 158 8.17 -19.67 -9.76
CA ALA A 158 7.90 -20.04 -10.84
C ALA A 158 6.93 -19.48 -11.30
N GLN A 159 6.54 -18.98 -11.10
CA GLN A 159 5.57 -18.59 -11.41
C GLN A 159 5.25 -17.64 -11.53
N HIS A 160 5.36 -17.03 -11.70
CA HIS A 160 4.78 -16.24 -11.75
C HIS A 160 4.26 -16.05 -12.58
N VAL A 161 4.29 -16.36 -12.81
CA VAL A 161 3.66 -16.32 -13.37
C VAL A 161 2.84 -15.91 -13.39
N ALA A 162 2.70 -15.77 -13.25
CA ALA A 162 1.84 -15.51 -13.09
C ALA A 162 1.31 -14.59 -12.89
N LYS A 163 1.64 -13.86 -12.65
CA LYS A 163 1.01 -12.99 -12.23
C LYS A 163 0.03 -12.73 -12.95
N SER A 164 -0.07 -12.83 -13.62
CA SER A 164 -0.99 -12.50 -14.28
C SER A 164 -1.76 -13.47 -14.51
N ARG A 165 -1.68 -14.37 -14.72
CA ARG A 165 -2.42 -15.20 -14.93
C ARG A 165 -2.64 -15.79 -14.02
N ILE A 166 -2.45 -15.54 -13.26
CA ILE A 166 -2.63 -16.13 -12.38
C ILE A 166 -3.81 -16.35 -12.21
N GLU A 167 -4.53 -15.90 -12.59
CA GLU A 167 -5.58 -16.10 -12.38
C GLU A 167 -6.06 -17.15 -12.66
N SER A 168 -5.91 -17.70 -13.10
CA SER A 168 -6.44 -18.65 -13.42
C SER A 168 -5.98 -19.68 -12.96
N SER A 169 -5.60 -20.15 -12.93
CA SER A 169 -5.20 -21.12 -12.64
C SER A 169 -4.83 -21.31 -11.60
N PHE A 170 -5.15 -21.22 -10.96
CA PHE A 170 -4.87 -21.58 -9.90
C PHE A 170 -5.51 -21.35 -9.32
#